data_33158d357bbe91ac976d253e25e67aec
#
_entry.id   33158d357bbe91ac976d253e25e67aec
#
_cell.length_a   1.000
_cell.length_b   1.000
_cell.length_c   1.000
_cell.angle_alpha   90.00
_cell.angle_beta   90.00
_cell.angle_gamma   90.00
#
_symmetry.space_group_name_H-M   'P 1'
#
loop_
_entity.id
_entity.type
_entity.pdbx_description
1 polymer ?
#
loop_
_entity_poly.entity_id
_entity_poly.type
_entity_poly.pdbx_seq_one_letter_code
_entity_poly.pdbx_strand_id
1 'polypeptide(L)'
;DGSVALERTLHVELDVDGERTEVPALVGEEQPDLLLVNDDDLAYAKVRLDEASLATAVEHLDAFTSSLPRALVWNAAWDMTRDAEWSARAFVDLVLGNIAAETDSSVVLVLLRQLHTTVESYVAAEHRDATKRSVADRLWTLVEAAEPGSDAQLQLVKAFAMHATTPEQLEIVAGLEDGSRELEGLPVDTDLRWELLLSLVAGGRAGEAEIEAHLAQDP
;
A
#
# COMPACT_ATOMS: atom_id res chain seq x y z
N ASP A 1 -6.80 -18.74 19.91
CA ASP A 1 -6.02 -17.68 19.32
C ASP A 1 -5.19 -18.32 18.22
N GLY A 2 -5.58 -18.13 16.95
CA GLY A 2 -4.92 -18.76 15.79
C GLY A 2 -3.88 -17.84 15.15
N SER A 3 -3.12 -17.09 15.96
CA SER A 3 -2.07 -16.22 15.43
C SER A 3 -0.96 -17.09 14.81
N VAL A 4 -0.65 -16.83 13.55
CA VAL A 4 0.52 -17.37 12.85
C VAL A 4 1.72 -16.51 13.20
N ALA A 5 2.85 -17.12 13.51
CA ALA A 5 4.12 -16.44 13.69
C ALA A 5 5.11 -16.96 12.65
N LEU A 6 5.83 -16.04 11.99
CA LEU A 6 6.95 -16.41 11.13
C LEU A 6 8.21 -16.51 11.99
N GLU A 7 8.76 -17.72 12.10
CA GLU A 7 9.98 -17.99 12.85
C GLU A 7 11.12 -18.30 11.87
N ARG A 8 12.27 -17.64 12.07
CA ARG A 8 13.48 -17.94 11.31
C ARG A 8 14.06 -19.27 11.79
N THR A 9 13.94 -20.31 10.97
CA THR A 9 14.44 -21.66 11.29
C THR A 9 15.89 -21.87 10.87
N LEU A 10 16.33 -21.20 9.78
CA LEU A 10 17.68 -21.29 9.25
C LEU A 10 18.09 -19.96 8.59
N HIS A 11 19.34 -19.57 8.77
CA HIS A 11 19.98 -18.44 8.10
C HIS A 11 21.26 -18.90 7.43
N VAL A 12 21.44 -18.57 6.15
CA VAL A 12 22.62 -18.93 5.36
C VAL A 12 23.18 -17.70 4.67
N GLU A 13 24.43 -17.38 4.94
CA GLU A 13 25.17 -16.34 4.23
C GLU A 13 25.97 -16.97 3.09
N LEU A 14 25.87 -16.40 1.89
CA LEU A 14 26.63 -16.87 0.72
C LEU A 14 26.84 -15.76 -0.28
N ASP A 15 27.90 -15.88 -1.05
CA ASP A 15 28.11 -15.06 -2.25
C ASP A 15 27.36 -15.67 -3.42
N VAL A 16 26.53 -14.85 -4.10
CA VAL A 16 25.84 -15.25 -5.33
C VAL A 16 26.74 -14.96 -6.53
N ASP A 17 27.08 -16.00 -7.29
CA ASP A 17 27.96 -15.91 -8.44
C ASP A 17 27.32 -16.60 -9.67
N GLY A 18 27.35 -15.91 -10.80
CA GLY A 18 26.83 -16.40 -12.08
C GLY A 18 25.31 -16.56 -12.15
N GLU A 19 24.86 -17.37 -13.11
CA GLU A 19 23.42 -17.63 -13.34
C GLU A 19 22.81 -18.55 -12.30
N ARG A 20 23.63 -19.34 -11.61
CA ARG A 20 23.21 -20.32 -10.63
C ARG A 20 24.25 -20.49 -9.56
N THR A 21 23.85 -20.34 -8.32
CA THR A 21 24.67 -20.62 -7.14
C THR A 21 24.03 -21.77 -6.36
N GLU A 22 24.81 -22.83 -6.13
CA GLU A 22 24.36 -23.94 -5.29
C GLU A 22 24.52 -23.56 -3.81
N VAL A 23 23.59 -24.02 -2.96
CA VAL A 23 23.60 -23.75 -1.52
C VAL A 23 23.69 -25.09 -0.77
N PRO A 24 24.90 -25.67 -0.61
CA PRO A 24 25.06 -26.98 -0.01
C PRO A 24 24.51 -27.09 1.42
N ALA A 25 24.49 -25.96 2.14
CA ALA A 25 23.95 -25.89 3.51
C ALA A 25 22.46 -26.20 3.59
N LEU A 26 21.71 -26.10 2.48
CA LEU A 26 20.27 -26.39 2.43
C LEU A 26 19.97 -27.82 1.95
N VAL A 27 20.98 -28.58 1.57
CA VAL A 27 20.78 -29.95 1.06
C VAL A 27 20.37 -30.89 2.19
N GLY A 28 19.14 -31.42 2.07
CA GLY A 28 18.58 -32.33 3.09
C GLY A 28 17.77 -31.61 4.17
N GLU A 29 17.73 -30.30 4.18
CA GLU A 29 16.83 -29.53 5.03
C GLU A 29 15.38 -29.61 4.51
N GLU A 30 14.42 -29.50 5.42
CA GLU A 30 13.01 -29.40 5.09
C GLU A 30 12.74 -28.07 4.36
N GLN A 31 11.93 -28.12 3.30
CA GLN A 31 11.56 -26.89 2.58
C GLN A 31 10.74 -25.98 3.50
N PRO A 32 11.18 -24.73 3.74
CA PRO A 32 10.42 -23.79 4.56
C PRO A 32 9.18 -23.29 3.82
N ASP A 33 8.18 -22.81 4.57
CA ASP A 33 7.00 -22.15 4.01
C ASP A 33 7.37 -20.83 3.34
N LEU A 34 8.45 -20.18 3.78
CA LEU A 34 8.97 -18.94 3.22
C LEU A 34 10.49 -18.99 3.10
N LEU A 35 11.01 -18.83 1.90
CA LEU A 35 12.42 -18.59 1.63
C LEU A 35 12.61 -17.09 1.30
N LEU A 36 13.12 -16.34 2.26
CA LEU A 36 13.39 -14.91 2.08
C LEU A 36 14.83 -14.71 1.61
N VAL A 37 15.00 -14.34 0.35
CA VAL A 37 16.31 -14.03 -0.24
C VAL A 37 16.68 -12.59 0.09
N ASN A 38 17.97 -12.37 0.36
CA ASN A 38 18.53 -11.05 0.74
C ASN A 38 17.92 -10.51 2.05
N ASP A 39 17.68 -11.37 3.03
CA ASP A 39 16.94 -11.09 4.28
C ASP A 39 17.47 -9.88 5.07
N ASP A 40 18.77 -9.63 5.07
CA ASP A 40 19.37 -8.47 5.75
C ASP A 40 19.63 -7.27 4.80
N ASP A 41 19.10 -7.31 3.57
CA ASP A 41 19.27 -6.27 2.53
C ASP A 41 20.74 -5.93 2.21
N LEU A 42 21.61 -6.94 2.22
CA LEU A 42 23.04 -6.75 2.00
C LEU A 42 23.43 -6.60 0.52
N ALA A 43 22.56 -7.04 -0.39
CA ALA A 43 22.82 -7.00 -1.82
C ALA A 43 21.86 -6.04 -2.54
N TYR A 44 22.41 -5.19 -3.41
CA TYR A 44 21.60 -4.37 -4.32
C TYR A 44 21.16 -5.23 -5.51
N ALA A 45 20.01 -5.88 -5.36
CA ALA A 45 19.47 -6.81 -6.34
C ALA A 45 17.94 -6.77 -6.40
N LYS A 46 17.37 -7.08 -7.57
CA LYS A 46 15.95 -7.38 -7.68
C LYS A 46 15.71 -8.80 -7.16
N VAL A 47 14.93 -8.90 -6.11
CA VAL A 47 14.54 -10.18 -5.52
C VAL A 47 13.30 -10.72 -6.24
N ARG A 48 13.28 -12.04 -6.48
CA ARG A 48 12.10 -12.79 -6.88
C ARG A 48 11.86 -13.88 -5.86
N LEU A 49 10.68 -13.85 -5.26
CA LEU A 49 10.23 -14.94 -4.40
C LEU A 49 9.71 -16.08 -5.28
N ASP A 50 9.95 -17.31 -4.87
CA ASP A 50 9.28 -18.45 -5.48
C ASP A 50 7.78 -18.42 -5.14
N GLU A 51 6.98 -19.22 -5.88
CA GLU A 51 5.52 -19.20 -5.79
C GLU A 51 5.01 -19.49 -4.38
N ALA A 52 5.61 -20.47 -3.67
CA ALA A 52 5.20 -20.83 -2.31
C ALA A 52 5.56 -19.73 -1.31
N SER A 53 6.79 -19.21 -1.40
CA SER A 53 7.26 -18.10 -0.55
C SER A 53 6.44 -16.83 -0.77
N LEU A 54 6.08 -16.52 -2.01
CA LEU A 54 5.22 -15.37 -2.33
C LEU A 54 3.82 -15.53 -1.73
N ALA A 55 3.22 -16.73 -1.86
CA ALA A 55 1.91 -17.01 -1.30
C ALA A 55 1.90 -16.86 0.23
N THR A 56 2.88 -17.45 0.92
CA THR A 56 3.05 -17.32 2.37
C THR A 56 3.26 -15.86 2.79
N ALA A 57 4.13 -15.13 2.07
CA ALA A 57 4.39 -13.73 2.37
C ALA A 57 3.15 -12.84 2.20
N VAL A 58 2.33 -13.10 1.17
CA VAL A 58 1.09 -12.36 0.92
C VAL A 58 0.05 -12.61 2.02
N GLU A 59 -0.06 -13.87 2.48
CA GLU A 59 -1.07 -14.26 3.47
C GLU A 59 -0.69 -13.84 4.90
N HIS A 60 0.62 -13.78 5.20
CA HIS A 60 1.11 -13.62 6.56
C HIS A 60 2.13 -12.47 6.70
N LEU A 61 2.02 -11.41 5.91
CA LEU A 61 2.97 -10.29 5.95
C LEU A 61 2.98 -9.58 7.32
N ASP A 62 1.84 -9.50 7.96
CA ASP A 62 1.67 -8.95 9.31
C ASP A 62 2.33 -9.79 10.42
N ALA A 63 2.63 -11.06 10.14
CA ALA A 63 3.32 -11.95 11.08
C ALA A 63 4.83 -11.66 11.19
N PHE A 64 5.42 -10.89 10.28
CA PHE A 64 6.78 -10.40 10.45
C PHE A 64 6.84 -9.34 11.56
N THR A 65 7.59 -9.61 12.61
CA THR A 65 7.79 -8.67 13.73
C THR A 65 8.75 -7.53 13.39
N SER A 66 9.65 -7.75 12.41
CA SER A 66 10.61 -6.75 11.94
C SER A 66 10.12 -6.07 10.67
N SER A 67 10.38 -4.77 10.53
CA SER A 67 10.02 -3.97 9.36
C SER A 67 10.87 -4.32 8.13
N LEU A 68 12.13 -4.72 8.31
CA LEU A 68 13.04 -4.98 7.19
C LEU A 68 12.57 -6.16 6.31
N PRO A 69 12.26 -7.35 6.83
CA PRO A 69 11.68 -8.43 6.02
C PRO A 69 10.38 -8.02 5.31
N ARG A 70 9.49 -7.24 5.96
CA ARG A 70 8.29 -6.72 5.28
C ARG A 70 8.65 -5.82 4.12
N ALA A 71 9.61 -4.90 4.31
CA ALA A 71 10.08 -4.00 3.25
C ALA A 71 10.66 -4.77 2.05
N LEU A 72 11.38 -5.86 2.29
CA LEU A 72 11.91 -6.74 1.22
C LEU A 72 10.78 -7.42 0.44
N VAL A 73 9.75 -7.92 1.13
CA VAL A 73 8.57 -8.50 0.47
C VAL A 73 7.83 -7.44 -0.34
N TRP A 74 7.61 -6.23 0.21
CA TRP A 74 7.00 -5.11 -0.51
C TRP A 74 7.77 -4.79 -1.79
N ASN A 75 9.09 -4.68 -1.70
CA ASN A 75 9.95 -4.38 -2.85
C ASN A 75 9.91 -5.48 -3.89
N ALA A 76 9.98 -6.75 -3.48
CA ALA A 76 9.90 -7.88 -4.39
C ALA A 76 8.56 -7.90 -5.13
N ALA A 77 7.44 -7.76 -4.41
CA ALA A 77 6.09 -7.73 -4.98
C ALA A 77 5.91 -6.55 -5.96
N TRP A 78 6.43 -5.37 -5.60
CA TRP A 78 6.40 -4.19 -6.45
C TRP A 78 7.21 -4.39 -7.74
N ASP A 79 8.43 -4.91 -7.64
CA ASP A 79 9.26 -5.17 -8.81
C ASP A 79 8.64 -6.22 -9.75
N MET A 80 8.09 -7.30 -9.18
CA MET A 80 7.37 -8.31 -9.98
C MET A 80 6.14 -7.73 -10.68
N THR A 81 5.42 -6.81 -10.05
CA THR A 81 4.27 -6.12 -10.66
C THR A 81 4.71 -5.22 -11.82
N ARG A 82 5.76 -4.43 -11.63
CA ARG A 82 6.32 -3.53 -12.65
C ARG A 82 6.88 -4.29 -13.86
N ASP A 83 7.49 -5.43 -13.60
CA ASP A 83 8.09 -6.27 -14.63
C ASP A 83 7.04 -7.18 -15.31
N ALA A 84 5.74 -7.04 -14.97
CA ALA A 84 4.61 -7.82 -15.47
C ALA A 84 4.70 -9.33 -15.17
N GLU A 85 5.40 -9.70 -14.12
CA GLU A 85 5.57 -11.06 -13.65
C GLU A 85 4.51 -11.43 -12.59
N TRP A 86 3.85 -10.44 -12.00
CA TRP A 86 2.78 -10.61 -11.04
C TRP A 86 1.58 -9.72 -11.34
N SER A 87 0.38 -10.17 -10.94
CA SER A 87 -0.87 -9.47 -11.24
C SER A 87 -0.95 -8.12 -10.50
N ALA A 88 -1.25 -7.04 -11.25
CA ALA A 88 -1.50 -5.73 -10.68
C ALA A 88 -2.61 -5.76 -9.62
N ARG A 89 -3.68 -6.53 -9.81
CA ARG A 89 -4.77 -6.68 -8.84
C ARG A 89 -4.33 -7.44 -7.58
N ALA A 90 -3.47 -8.43 -7.72
CA ALA A 90 -2.90 -9.13 -6.57
C ALA A 90 -2.02 -8.19 -5.73
N PHE A 91 -1.25 -7.28 -6.37
CA PHE A 91 -0.52 -6.23 -5.65
C PHE A 91 -1.46 -5.27 -4.90
N VAL A 92 -2.57 -4.85 -5.53
CA VAL A 92 -3.61 -4.05 -4.86
C VAL A 92 -4.15 -4.76 -3.62
N ASP A 93 -4.43 -6.06 -3.73
CA ASP A 93 -4.94 -6.86 -2.62
C ASP A 93 -3.91 -7.03 -1.50
N LEU A 94 -2.64 -7.24 -1.85
CA LEU A 94 -1.54 -7.30 -0.90
C LEU A 94 -1.43 -5.98 -0.11
N VAL A 95 -1.37 -4.84 -0.79
CA VAL A 95 -1.25 -3.53 -0.14
C VAL A 95 -2.43 -3.28 0.79
N LEU A 96 -3.66 -3.35 0.28
CA LEU A 96 -4.84 -3.02 1.07
C LEU A 96 -5.16 -4.03 2.18
N GLY A 97 -4.64 -5.24 2.07
CA GLY A 97 -4.78 -6.25 3.13
C GLY A 97 -3.81 -6.08 4.29
N ASN A 98 -2.63 -5.46 4.04
CA ASN A 98 -1.53 -5.49 5.00
C ASN A 98 -0.99 -4.11 5.40
N ILE A 99 -1.35 -3.02 4.70
CA ILE A 99 -0.80 -1.67 4.97
C ILE A 99 -1.06 -1.19 6.41
N ALA A 100 -2.14 -1.64 7.03
CA ALA A 100 -2.48 -1.30 8.42
C ALA A 100 -1.46 -1.83 9.45
N ALA A 101 -0.65 -2.84 9.09
CA ALA A 101 0.41 -3.37 9.94
C ALA A 101 1.71 -2.55 9.84
N GLU A 102 1.81 -1.61 8.91
CA GLU A 102 2.99 -0.76 8.76
C GLU A 102 2.97 0.40 9.75
N THR A 103 4.09 0.56 10.45
CA THR A 103 4.27 1.59 11.49
C THR A 103 5.17 2.73 11.05
N ASP A 104 5.89 2.57 9.92
CA ASP A 104 6.74 3.62 9.35
C ASP A 104 5.94 4.42 8.31
N SER A 105 5.73 5.71 8.59
CA SER A 105 4.96 6.60 7.73
C SER A 105 5.57 6.76 6.33
N SER A 106 6.89 6.63 6.19
CA SER A 106 7.56 6.69 4.89
C SER A 106 7.23 5.45 4.05
N VAL A 107 7.18 4.28 4.68
CA VAL A 107 6.77 3.03 4.03
C VAL A 107 5.31 3.13 3.60
N VAL A 108 4.41 3.57 4.48
CA VAL A 108 2.99 3.78 4.15
C VAL A 108 2.84 4.71 2.94
N LEU A 109 3.55 5.84 2.93
CA LEU A 109 3.50 6.80 1.81
C LEU A 109 3.98 6.17 0.49
N VAL A 110 5.06 5.40 0.52
CA VAL A 110 5.58 4.71 -0.67
C VAL A 110 4.57 3.69 -1.19
N LEU A 111 3.99 2.89 -0.30
CA LEU A 111 2.99 1.87 -0.67
C LEU A 111 1.73 2.50 -1.28
N LEU A 112 1.23 3.61 -0.74
CA LEU A 112 0.08 4.32 -1.30
C LEU A 112 0.37 4.91 -2.68
N ARG A 113 1.59 5.42 -2.93
CA ARG A 113 2.03 5.86 -4.26
C ARG A 113 2.14 4.70 -5.26
N GLN A 114 2.67 3.57 -4.81
CA GLN A 114 2.75 2.35 -5.63
C GLN A 114 1.35 1.81 -5.94
N LEU A 115 0.44 1.82 -4.98
CA LEU A 115 -0.97 1.47 -5.16
C LEU A 115 -1.62 2.34 -6.24
N HIS A 116 -1.48 3.66 -6.13
CA HIS A 116 -1.98 4.61 -7.12
C HIS A 116 -1.42 4.31 -8.52
N THR A 117 -0.10 4.18 -8.63
CA THR A 117 0.55 3.87 -9.91
C THR A 117 0.04 2.54 -10.48
N THR A 118 -0.16 1.54 -9.64
CA THR A 118 -0.67 0.23 -10.06
C THR A 118 -2.07 0.34 -10.65
N VAL A 119 -2.97 1.03 -9.95
CA VAL A 119 -4.37 1.20 -10.38
C VAL A 119 -4.44 1.99 -11.69
N GLU A 120 -3.68 3.07 -11.81
CA GLU A 120 -3.74 3.95 -12.98
C GLU A 120 -3.03 3.37 -14.21
N SER A 121 -1.93 2.63 -14.01
CA SER A 121 -1.04 2.28 -15.11
C SER A 121 -0.94 0.79 -15.40
N TYR A 122 -1.10 -0.09 -14.41
CA TYR A 122 -0.86 -1.53 -14.56
C TYR A 122 -2.13 -2.37 -14.56
N VAL A 123 -3.23 -1.88 -13.96
CA VAL A 123 -4.53 -2.55 -14.09
C VAL A 123 -5.06 -2.41 -15.51
N ALA A 124 -5.48 -3.51 -16.12
CA ALA A 124 -6.06 -3.52 -17.46
C ALA A 124 -7.25 -2.56 -17.57
N ALA A 125 -7.37 -1.84 -18.68
CA ALA A 125 -8.32 -0.75 -18.87
C ALA A 125 -9.78 -1.16 -18.56
N GLU A 126 -10.18 -2.37 -18.96
CA GLU A 126 -11.51 -2.92 -18.72
C GLU A 126 -11.84 -3.18 -17.25
N HIS A 127 -10.82 -3.26 -16.38
CA HIS A 127 -10.98 -3.50 -14.95
C HIS A 127 -10.69 -2.26 -14.09
N ARG A 128 -10.13 -1.20 -14.69
CA ARG A 128 -9.59 -0.05 -13.96
C ARG A 128 -10.64 0.66 -13.13
N ASP A 129 -11.80 0.99 -13.71
CA ASP A 129 -12.86 1.69 -12.99
C ASP A 129 -13.44 0.89 -11.83
N ALA A 130 -13.60 -0.43 -12.01
CA ALA A 130 -14.05 -1.30 -10.93
C ALA A 130 -13.01 -1.41 -9.82
N THR A 131 -11.72 -1.47 -10.18
CA THR A 131 -10.61 -1.49 -9.22
C THR A 131 -10.53 -0.18 -8.45
N LYS A 132 -10.64 0.99 -9.11
CA LYS A 132 -10.65 2.30 -8.45
C LYS A 132 -11.73 2.38 -7.38
N ARG A 133 -12.97 2.01 -7.72
CA ARG A 133 -14.08 2.01 -6.76
C ARG A 133 -13.79 1.12 -5.55
N SER A 134 -13.34 -0.11 -5.79
CA SER A 134 -13.01 -1.05 -4.72
C SER A 134 -11.84 -0.56 -3.84
N VAL A 135 -10.82 0.05 -4.45
CA VAL A 135 -9.68 0.63 -3.73
C VAL A 135 -10.15 1.76 -2.82
N ALA A 136 -10.97 2.68 -3.31
CA ALA A 136 -11.50 3.77 -2.51
C ALA A 136 -12.35 3.24 -1.33
N ASP A 137 -13.25 2.28 -1.55
CA ASP A 137 -14.06 1.68 -0.48
C ASP A 137 -13.19 1.04 0.62
N ARG A 138 -12.15 0.29 0.22
CA ARG A 138 -11.22 -0.35 1.16
C ARG A 138 -10.35 0.66 1.89
N LEU A 139 -9.87 1.72 1.19
CA LEU A 139 -9.14 2.81 1.83
C LEU A 139 -9.99 3.53 2.86
N TRP A 140 -11.28 3.77 2.57
CA TRP A 140 -12.18 4.38 3.55
C TRP A 140 -12.34 3.50 4.80
N THR A 141 -12.49 2.18 4.62
CA THR A 141 -12.53 1.23 5.75
C THR A 141 -11.24 1.31 6.60
N LEU A 142 -10.08 1.45 5.96
CA LEU A 142 -8.80 1.61 6.65
C LEU A 142 -8.72 2.96 7.38
N VAL A 143 -9.25 4.05 6.80
CA VAL A 143 -9.35 5.37 7.46
C VAL A 143 -10.15 5.29 8.76
N GLU A 144 -11.30 4.60 8.72
CA GLU A 144 -12.18 4.45 9.88
C GLU A 144 -11.57 3.55 10.98
N ALA A 145 -10.69 2.62 10.60
CA ALA A 145 -10.01 1.72 11.53
C ALA A 145 -8.67 2.25 12.08
N ALA A 146 -8.11 3.28 11.45
CA ALA A 146 -6.81 3.84 11.83
C ALA A 146 -6.88 4.56 13.19
N GLU A 147 -5.73 4.65 13.87
CA GLU A 147 -5.62 5.44 15.11
C GLU A 147 -5.99 6.90 14.85
N PRO A 148 -6.96 7.45 15.59
CA PRO A 148 -7.41 8.82 15.41
C PRO A 148 -6.28 9.85 15.44
N GLY A 149 -6.20 10.70 14.41
CA GLY A 149 -5.20 11.76 14.29
C GLY A 149 -3.79 11.28 13.96
N SER A 150 -3.60 10.00 13.66
CA SER A 150 -2.28 9.48 13.27
C SER A 150 -1.85 9.91 11.87
N ASP A 151 -0.54 9.92 11.62
CA ASP A 151 0.02 10.13 10.28
C ASP A 151 -0.52 9.11 9.28
N ALA A 152 -0.72 7.86 9.70
CA ALA A 152 -1.31 6.82 8.88
C ALA A 152 -2.74 7.18 8.46
N GLN A 153 -3.59 7.65 9.40
CA GLN A 153 -4.93 8.10 9.09
C GLN A 153 -4.93 9.23 8.06
N LEU A 154 -4.06 10.24 8.23
CA LEU A 154 -3.90 11.34 7.28
C LEU A 154 -3.53 10.86 5.88
N GLN A 155 -2.54 9.95 5.77
CA GLN A 155 -2.10 9.40 4.50
C GLN A 155 -3.22 8.58 3.82
N LEU A 156 -3.98 7.81 4.60
CA LEU A 156 -5.10 7.02 4.10
C LEU A 156 -6.25 7.91 3.62
N VAL A 157 -6.56 9.03 4.30
CA VAL A 157 -7.57 10.02 3.85
C VAL A 157 -7.17 10.63 2.51
N LYS A 158 -5.91 11.04 2.36
CA LYS A 158 -5.39 11.58 1.09
C LYS A 158 -5.47 10.56 -0.04
N ALA A 159 -5.09 9.31 0.25
CA ALA A 159 -5.20 8.23 -0.72
C ALA A 159 -6.66 7.90 -1.09
N PHE A 160 -7.57 7.88 -0.10
CA PHE A 160 -8.99 7.71 -0.36
C PHE A 160 -9.53 8.82 -1.28
N ALA A 161 -9.27 10.08 -0.96
CA ALA A 161 -9.71 11.21 -1.78
C ALA A 161 -9.18 11.11 -3.22
N MET A 162 -7.92 10.72 -3.41
CA MET A 162 -7.31 10.53 -4.72
C MET A 162 -8.00 9.44 -5.56
N HIS A 163 -8.59 8.43 -4.93
CA HIS A 163 -9.26 7.30 -5.60
C HIS A 163 -10.78 7.40 -5.61
N ALA A 164 -11.38 8.40 -4.95
CA ALA A 164 -12.83 8.59 -4.90
C ALA A 164 -13.39 8.92 -6.29
N THR A 165 -14.35 8.11 -6.76
CA THR A 165 -14.94 8.25 -8.10
C THR A 165 -16.45 8.11 -8.12
N THR A 166 -17.06 7.48 -7.10
CA THR A 166 -18.52 7.36 -7.05
C THR A 166 -19.17 8.55 -6.35
N PRO A 167 -20.46 8.83 -6.62
CA PRO A 167 -21.18 9.90 -5.92
C PRO A 167 -21.10 9.79 -4.40
N GLU A 168 -21.19 8.57 -3.87
CA GLU A 168 -21.15 8.28 -2.43
C GLU A 168 -19.76 8.54 -1.85
N GLN A 169 -18.68 8.16 -2.55
CA GLN A 169 -17.30 8.42 -2.15
C GLN A 169 -17.00 9.92 -2.18
N LEU A 170 -17.43 10.62 -3.25
CA LEU A 170 -17.28 12.07 -3.38
C LEU A 170 -18.10 12.85 -2.35
N GLU A 171 -19.23 12.31 -1.86
CA GLU A 171 -20.00 12.89 -0.75
C GLU A 171 -19.24 12.81 0.57
N ILE A 172 -18.48 11.72 0.80
CA ILE A 172 -17.58 11.62 1.95
C ILE A 172 -16.49 12.70 1.87
N VAL A 173 -15.85 12.84 0.69
CA VAL A 173 -14.81 13.85 0.46
C VAL A 173 -15.35 15.26 0.68
N ALA A 174 -16.55 15.57 0.16
CA ALA A 174 -17.19 16.87 0.34
C ALA A 174 -17.50 17.15 1.81
N GLY A 175 -18.02 16.15 2.55
CA GLY A 175 -18.31 16.30 3.96
C GLY A 175 -17.06 16.54 4.81
N LEU A 176 -15.90 15.93 4.45
CA LEU A 176 -14.63 16.23 5.09
C LEU A 176 -14.15 17.65 4.77
N GLU A 177 -14.29 18.08 3.52
CA GLU A 177 -13.84 19.38 3.05
C GLU A 177 -14.63 20.53 3.68
N ASP A 178 -15.96 20.42 3.75
CA ASP A 178 -16.86 21.45 4.29
C ASP A 178 -17.06 21.36 5.81
N GLY A 179 -16.50 20.32 6.48
CA GLY A 179 -16.58 20.10 7.91
C GLY A 179 -17.92 19.51 8.39
N SER A 180 -18.83 19.10 7.51
CA SER A 180 -20.05 18.38 7.89
C SER A 180 -19.80 16.94 8.32
N ARG A 181 -18.62 16.40 7.97
CA ARG A 181 -18.07 15.14 8.45
C ARG A 181 -16.70 15.40 9.08
N GLU A 182 -16.52 14.91 10.29
CA GLU A 182 -15.25 15.03 11.02
C GLU A 182 -14.66 13.66 11.30
N LEU A 183 -13.33 13.56 11.31
CA LEU A 183 -12.58 12.41 11.81
C LEU A 183 -11.95 12.80 13.15
N GLU A 184 -12.14 11.97 14.15
CA GLU A 184 -11.60 12.21 15.49
C GLU A 184 -10.07 12.39 15.43
N GLY A 185 -9.57 13.47 16.04
CA GLY A 185 -8.14 13.76 16.13
C GLY A 185 -7.48 14.22 14.81
N LEU A 186 -8.19 14.26 13.68
CA LEU A 186 -7.67 14.69 12.39
C LEU A 186 -8.34 16.00 11.92
N PRO A 187 -7.76 17.17 12.27
CA PRO A 187 -8.26 18.43 11.74
C PRO A 187 -7.97 18.55 10.24
N VAL A 188 -8.92 19.09 9.49
CA VAL A 188 -8.73 19.43 8.09
C VAL A 188 -8.03 20.79 8.02
N ASP A 189 -6.69 20.76 7.92
CA ASP A 189 -5.87 21.94 7.71
C ASP A 189 -5.90 22.42 6.23
N THR A 190 -5.20 23.48 5.94
CA THR A 190 -5.15 24.08 4.60
C THR A 190 -4.65 23.06 3.56
N ASP A 191 -3.58 22.30 3.87
CA ASP A 191 -3.00 21.35 2.92
C ASP A 191 -3.97 20.22 2.60
N LEU A 192 -4.58 19.62 3.64
CA LEU A 192 -5.56 18.56 3.44
C LEU A 192 -6.80 19.06 2.70
N ARG A 193 -7.24 20.29 2.97
CA ARG A 193 -8.38 20.89 2.29
C ARG A 193 -8.12 21.05 0.79
N TRP A 194 -6.94 21.43 0.36
CA TRP A 194 -6.57 21.48 -1.05
C TRP A 194 -6.57 20.10 -1.72
N GLU A 195 -6.11 19.07 -1.03
CA GLU A 195 -6.16 17.68 -1.52
C GLU A 195 -7.62 17.20 -1.71
N LEU A 196 -8.50 17.50 -0.75
CA LEU A 196 -9.93 17.16 -0.84
C LEU A 196 -10.61 17.92 -1.98
N LEU A 197 -10.36 19.23 -2.11
CA LEU A 197 -10.88 20.03 -3.20
C LEU A 197 -10.42 19.51 -4.57
N LEU A 198 -9.15 19.12 -4.71
CA LEU A 198 -8.62 18.54 -5.94
C LEU A 198 -9.40 17.29 -6.35
N SER A 199 -9.72 16.42 -5.38
CA SER A 199 -10.56 15.25 -5.61
C SER A 199 -11.97 15.63 -6.09
N LEU A 200 -12.59 16.62 -5.46
CA LEU A 200 -13.93 17.10 -5.85
C LEU A 200 -13.94 17.69 -7.26
N VAL A 201 -12.89 18.44 -7.62
CA VAL A 201 -12.73 19.00 -8.98
C VAL A 201 -12.57 17.87 -10.00
N ALA A 202 -11.71 16.89 -9.72
CA ALA A 202 -11.51 15.72 -10.58
C ALA A 202 -12.80 14.88 -10.73
N GLY A 203 -13.60 14.79 -9.67
CA GLY A 203 -14.92 14.15 -9.66
C GLY A 203 -16.07 14.98 -10.24
N GLY A 204 -15.80 16.22 -10.70
CA GLY A 204 -16.81 17.11 -11.27
C GLY A 204 -17.83 17.66 -10.24
N ARG A 205 -17.48 17.66 -8.95
CA ARG A 205 -18.32 18.17 -7.84
C ARG A 205 -17.92 19.60 -7.40
N ALA A 206 -16.77 20.08 -7.83
CA ALA A 206 -16.27 21.43 -7.61
C ALA A 206 -15.67 22.00 -8.89
N GLY A 207 -15.47 23.31 -8.96
CA GLY A 207 -14.94 23.99 -10.12
C GLY A 207 -14.19 25.29 -9.76
N GLU A 208 -14.10 26.20 -10.69
CA GLU A 208 -13.35 27.46 -10.57
C GLU A 208 -13.80 28.29 -9.35
N ALA A 209 -15.11 28.37 -9.09
CA ALA A 209 -15.66 29.17 -7.98
C ALA A 209 -15.17 28.64 -6.60
N GLU A 210 -15.13 27.32 -6.41
CA GLU A 210 -14.66 26.71 -5.19
C GLU A 210 -13.13 26.85 -5.04
N ILE A 211 -12.38 26.75 -6.15
CA ILE A 211 -10.92 26.99 -6.16
C ILE A 211 -10.62 28.44 -5.74
N GLU A 212 -11.30 29.43 -6.34
CA GLU A 212 -11.13 30.84 -5.99
C GLU A 212 -11.52 31.15 -4.53
N ALA A 213 -12.57 30.48 -4.03
CA ALA A 213 -12.99 30.64 -2.64
C ALA A 213 -11.93 30.10 -1.65
N HIS A 214 -11.27 28.97 -1.99
CA HIS A 214 -10.18 28.40 -1.20
C HIS A 214 -8.94 29.30 -1.25
N LEU A 215 -8.57 29.77 -2.43
CA LEU A 215 -7.43 30.68 -2.62
C LEU A 215 -7.59 31.97 -1.80
N ALA A 216 -8.81 32.48 -1.69
CA ALA A 216 -9.09 33.69 -0.89
C ALA A 216 -8.91 33.47 0.62
N GLN A 217 -8.90 32.21 1.09
CA GLN A 217 -8.71 31.83 2.50
C GLN A 217 -7.29 31.37 2.81
N ASP A 218 -6.49 31.09 1.76
CA ASP A 218 -5.11 30.66 1.88
C ASP A 218 -4.17 31.86 1.62
N PRO A 219 -3.58 32.46 2.69
CA PRO A 219 -2.84 33.72 2.61
C PRO A 219 -1.46 33.58 1.94
#